data_8ff10fca94cdd7d5430dee1c2cd07327
#
_entry.id   8ff10fca94cdd7d5430dee1c2cd07327
#
_cell.length_a   1.000
_cell.length_b   1.000
_cell.length_c   1.000
_cell.angle_alpha   90.00
_cell.angle_beta   90.00
_cell.angle_gamma   90.00
#
_symmetry.space_group_name_H-M   'P 1'
#
loop_
_entity.id
_entity.type
_entity.pdbx_description
1 polymer ?
#
loop_
_entity_poly.entity_id
_entity_poly.type
_entity_poly.pdbx_seq_one_letter_code
_entity_poly.pdbx_strand_id
1 'polypeptide(L)'
;MNINELLGGVKCQACGKTHNCDIESIFVESGAISHLGKLCEKYEKILIVADENTYGVAGDKTLKALDGKEIESVIFDGSTVLIPDERAIERVRAHLDGVNLIVGIGSGVIQDLCKYVSFFAHLPYMIVATAPSMDGYASNGAAMILGGMKETVSAHLPRAIIADVDVLKNAPMEMIKAGYGDIIGKYSALNDWKLSRAVNGEYFCQYIYDITYDMIGETLKTAKGLLKRDDDAVKALTEALMIVGVMMSFATTSRPASGSEHHLSHYFEITGIVNGEKYLAHGVDVAYSTVITARIREEILKKGAPSVQFVPERDFYEAKIKELYGESVGEGCIALQDKIGNYKKDRAPAYNEKWSEISEILSEMPSGEEIEKMLALAELDMSELYDTYGEKKINDAVLYAKDLKDRYTVLWLNYDMLCEG
;
A
#
# COMPACT_ATOMS: atom_id res chain seq x y z
N MET A 1 -11.43 -17.96 -4.42
CA MET A 1 -12.50 -17.17 -3.71
C MET A 1 -13.09 -16.20 -4.73
N ASN A 2 -14.40 -16.01 -4.78
CA ASN A 2 -15.01 -14.99 -5.66
C ASN A 2 -14.99 -13.63 -4.93
N ILE A 3 -14.26 -12.67 -5.46
CA ILE A 3 -14.10 -11.36 -4.85
C ILE A 3 -15.44 -10.61 -4.67
N ASN A 4 -16.39 -10.79 -5.59
CA ASN A 4 -17.69 -10.10 -5.51
C ASN A 4 -18.58 -10.64 -4.38
N GLU A 5 -18.32 -11.84 -3.84
CA GLU A 5 -19.02 -12.35 -2.65
C GLU A 5 -18.62 -11.60 -1.38
N LEU A 6 -17.45 -10.96 -1.36
CA LEU A 6 -16.98 -10.15 -0.25
C LEU A 6 -17.65 -8.76 -0.22
N LEU A 7 -18.07 -8.23 -1.38
CA LEU A 7 -18.57 -6.85 -1.49
C LEU A 7 -19.94 -6.65 -0.83
N GLY A 8 -20.74 -7.72 -0.67
CA GLY A 8 -22.07 -7.66 -0.04
C GLY A 8 -22.06 -7.50 1.49
N GLY A 9 -20.87 -7.41 2.09
CA GLY A 9 -20.69 -7.38 3.53
C GLY A 9 -20.69 -8.78 4.17
N VAL A 10 -19.88 -8.93 5.23
CA VAL A 10 -19.68 -10.21 5.93
C VAL A 10 -19.90 -10.03 7.42
N LYS A 11 -20.84 -10.79 8.00
CA LYS A 11 -20.98 -10.91 9.46
C LYS A 11 -19.89 -11.83 9.98
N CYS A 12 -18.84 -11.26 10.52
CA CYS A 12 -17.65 -11.98 10.93
C CYS A 12 -17.87 -12.75 12.26
N GLN A 13 -17.66 -14.06 12.23
CA GLN A 13 -17.73 -14.90 13.44
C GLN A 13 -16.47 -14.72 14.31
N ALA A 14 -15.33 -14.36 13.72
CA ALA A 14 -14.06 -14.25 14.45
C ALA A 14 -13.98 -13.00 15.34
N CYS A 15 -14.58 -11.87 14.93
CA CYS A 15 -14.51 -10.62 15.69
C CYS A 15 -15.90 -10.05 16.08
N GLY A 16 -16.99 -10.67 15.64
CA GLY A 16 -18.37 -10.25 15.94
C GLY A 16 -18.84 -8.99 15.18
N LYS A 17 -17.99 -8.35 14.38
CA LYS A 17 -18.34 -7.17 13.59
C LYS A 17 -18.95 -7.55 12.23
N THR A 18 -19.71 -6.63 11.64
CA THR A 18 -20.05 -6.71 10.21
C THR A 18 -19.01 -5.92 9.43
N HIS A 19 -18.31 -6.59 8.51
CA HIS A 19 -17.36 -5.97 7.60
C HIS A 19 -18.08 -5.58 6.31
N ASN A 20 -17.89 -4.35 5.85
CA ASN A 20 -18.52 -3.83 4.64
C ASN A 20 -17.44 -3.30 3.68
N CYS A 21 -17.75 -3.41 2.39
CA CYS A 21 -16.99 -2.76 1.32
C CYS A 21 -17.99 -2.13 0.35
N ASP A 22 -17.90 -0.82 0.17
CA ASP A 22 -18.88 -0.05 -0.60
C ASP A 22 -18.60 -0.06 -2.12
N ILE A 23 -17.78 -0.99 -2.61
CA ILE A 23 -17.57 -1.23 -4.03
C ILE A 23 -18.74 -2.07 -4.56
N GLU A 24 -19.37 -1.63 -5.66
CA GLU A 24 -20.52 -2.34 -6.26
C GLU A 24 -20.07 -3.59 -7.04
N SER A 25 -18.90 -3.55 -7.72
CA SER A 25 -18.34 -4.67 -8.48
C SER A 25 -16.86 -4.54 -8.77
N ILE A 26 -16.18 -5.67 -8.87
CA ILE A 26 -14.79 -5.80 -9.29
C ILE A 26 -14.73 -6.85 -10.39
N PHE A 27 -14.21 -6.49 -11.55
CA PHE A 27 -14.02 -7.38 -12.70
C PHE A 27 -12.52 -7.59 -12.95
N VAL A 28 -12.05 -8.83 -12.87
CA VAL A 28 -10.67 -9.22 -13.17
C VAL A 28 -10.71 -10.34 -14.20
N GLU A 29 -10.79 -9.96 -15.48
CA GLU A 29 -10.91 -10.91 -16.59
C GLU A 29 -10.50 -10.26 -17.93
N SER A 30 -10.24 -11.06 -18.96
CA SER A 30 -10.03 -10.55 -20.31
C SER A 30 -11.30 -9.90 -20.85
N GLY A 31 -11.19 -8.70 -21.44
CA GLY A 31 -12.32 -7.94 -21.95
C GLY A 31 -13.16 -7.24 -20.88
N ALA A 32 -12.69 -7.14 -19.64
CA ALA A 32 -13.41 -6.54 -18.51
C ALA A 32 -13.89 -5.11 -18.80
N ILE A 33 -13.20 -4.34 -19.65
CA ILE A 33 -13.59 -2.97 -20.05
C ILE A 33 -15.01 -2.94 -20.65
N SER A 34 -15.47 -4.02 -21.28
CA SER A 34 -16.82 -4.09 -21.86
C SER A 34 -17.95 -3.91 -20.84
N HIS A 35 -17.70 -4.18 -19.54
CA HIS A 35 -18.69 -3.97 -18.49
C HIS A 35 -19.03 -2.49 -18.24
N LEU A 36 -18.14 -1.55 -18.64
CA LEU A 36 -18.36 -0.11 -18.43
C LEU A 36 -19.68 0.38 -19.02
N GLY A 37 -20.08 -0.09 -20.21
CA GLY A 37 -21.33 0.32 -20.83
C GLY A 37 -22.53 0.14 -19.91
N LYS A 38 -22.65 -1.05 -19.30
CA LYS A 38 -23.72 -1.38 -18.35
C LYS A 38 -23.57 -0.61 -17.02
N LEU A 39 -22.36 -0.51 -16.48
CA LEU A 39 -22.10 0.20 -15.23
C LEU A 39 -22.41 1.70 -15.35
N CYS A 40 -22.23 2.26 -16.54
CA CYS A 40 -22.41 3.67 -16.82
C CYS A 40 -23.79 4.03 -17.37
N GLU A 41 -24.75 3.10 -17.49
CA GLU A 41 -26.09 3.37 -18.06
C GLU A 41 -26.79 4.59 -17.43
N LYS A 42 -26.70 4.75 -16.11
CA LYS A 42 -27.35 5.83 -15.34
C LYS A 42 -26.62 7.18 -15.37
N TYR A 43 -25.41 7.25 -15.96
CA TYR A 43 -24.61 8.46 -16.03
C TYR A 43 -24.66 9.05 -17.44
N GLU A 44 -24.73 10.37 -17.55
CA GLU A 44 -24.86 11.08 -18.84
C GLU A 44 -23.54 11.70 -19.26
N LYS A 45 -22.91 12.49 -18.39
CA LYS A 45 -21.64 13.17 -18.63
C LYS A 45 -20.53 12.60 -17.76
N ILE A 46 -19.49 12.06 -18.40
CA ILE A 46 -18.41 11.33 -17.77
C ILE A 46 -17.09 12.06 -17.99
N LEU A 47 -16.33 12.28 -16.92
CA LEU A 47 -14.96 12.78 -17.01
C LEU A 47 -13.97 11.60 -17.03
N ILE A 48 -13.19 11.49 -18.11
CA ILE A 48 -12.07 10.57 -18.22
C ILE A 48 -10.80 11.26 -17.66
N VAL A 49 -10.10 10.60 -16.77
CA VAL A 49 -8.80 11.06 -16.23
C VAL A 49 -7.75 10.00 -16.48
N ALA A 50 -6.68 10.35 -17.19
CA ALA A 50 -5.58 9.46 -17.55
C ALA A 50 -4.28 10.26 -17.74
N ASP A 51 -3.16 9.58 -17.93
CA ASP A 51 -1.98 10.11 -18.63
C ASP A 51 -1.90 9.53 -20.05
N GLU A 52 -1.02 10.08 -20.89
CA GLU A 52 -0.90 9.65 -22.29
C GLU A 52 -0.57 8.17 -22.44
N ASN A 53 0.25 7.61 -21.51
CA ASN A 53 0.64 6.20 -21.55
C ASN A 53 -0.56 5.30 -21.21
N THR A 54 -1.27 5.60 -20.13
CA THR A 54 -2.41 4.81 -19.67
C THR A 54 -3.63 4.97 -20.58
N TYR A 55 -3.83 6.17 -21.15
CA TYR A 55 -4.82 6.39 -22.19
C TYR A 55 -4.49 5.60 -23.47
N GLY A 56 -3.22 5.58 -23.88
CA GLY A 56 -2.76 4.84 -25.06
C GLY A 56 -3.05 3.34 -25.00
N VAL A 57 -3.05 2.72 -23.81
CA VAL A 57 -3.27 1.27 -23.67
C VAL A 57 -4.74 0.88 -23.46
N ALA A 58 -5.59 1.77 -22.92
CA ALA A 58 -6.96 1.44 -22.56
C ALA A 58 -8.00 2.48 -22.98
N GLY A 59 -7.60 3.68 -23.42
CA GLY A 59 -8.50 4.80 -23.74
C GLY A 59 -9.52 4.46 -24.81
N ASP A 60 -9.07 4.00 -25.98
CA ASP A 60 -9.96 3.69 -27.10
C ASP A 60 -11.01 2.61 -26.76
N LYS A 61 -10.58 1.56 -26.02
CA LYS A 61 -11.50 0.50 -25.54
C LYS A 61 -12.52 1.07 -24.56
N THR A 62 -12.08 1.98 -23.67
CA THR A 62 -12.94 2.64 -22.69
C THR A 62 -13.95 3.55 -23.38
N LEU A 63 -13.53 4.40 -24.32
CA LEU A 63 -14.44 5.26 -25.08
C LEU A 63 -15.46 4.46 -25.88
N LYS A 64 -15.04 3.37 -26.52
CA LYS A 64 -15.96 2.47 -27.23
C LYS A 64 -17.00 1.84 -26.29
N ALA A 65 -16.63 1.49 -25.07
CA ALA A 65 -17.57 0.94 -24.08
C ALA A 65 -18.53 2.01 -23.52
N LEU A 66 -18.17 3.29 -23.63
CA LEU A 66 -18.97 4.46 -23.21
C LEU A 66 -19.69 5.14 -24.39
N ASP A 67 -19.86 4.44 -25.51
CA ASP A 67 -20.54 5.00 -26.70
C ASP A 67 -21.92 5.58 -26.34
N GLY A 68 -22.23 6.74 -26.89
CA GLY A 68 -23.48 7.48 -26.61
C GLY A 68 -23.46 8.33 -25.33
N LYS A 69 -22.36 8.41 -24.59
CA LYS A 69 -22.19 9.29 -23.43
C LYS A 69 -21.52 10.61 -23.82
N GLU A 70 -21.83 11.68 -23.09
CA GLU A 70 -21.06 12.93 -23.18
C GLU A 70 -19.72 12.73 -22.42
N ILE A 71 -18.61 12.86 -23.14
CA ILE A 71 -17.27 12.62 -22.58
C ILE A 71 -16.49 13.92 -22.49
N GLU A 72 -16.02 14.25 -21.31
CA GLU A 72 -14.97 15.23 -21.03
C GLU A 72 -13.68 14.46 -20.70
N SER A 73 -12.50 15.03 -20.97
CA SER A 73 -11.23 14.31 -20.76
C SER A 73 -10.13 15.21 -20.21
N VAL A 74 -9.41 14.71 -19.21
CA VAL A 74 -8.16 15.28 -18.70
C VAL A 74 -7.07 14.25 -18.89
N ILE A 75 -6.19 14.48 -19.87
CA ILE A 75 -5.05 13.62 -20.16
C ILE A 75 -3.76 14.35 -19.75
N PHE A 76 -3.04 13.79 -18.81
CA PHE A 76 -1.77 14.32 -18.35
C PHE A 76 -0.63 13.92 -19.30
N ASP A 77 0.46 14.70 -19.29
CA ASP A 77 1.68 14.38 -20.02
C ASP A 77 2.27 13.04 -19.51
N GLY A 78 2.53 12.11 -20.42
CA GLY A 78 3.11 10.79 -20.14
C GLY A 78 4.63 10.75 -20.21
N SER A 79 5.30 11.86 -20.55
CA SER A 79 6.77 11.92 -20.65
C SER A 79 7.46 11.95 -19.28
N THR A 80 6.75 12.33 -18.23
CA THR A 80 7.20 12.38 -16.84
C THR A 80 6.22 11.70 -15.91
N VAL A 81 6.68 11.26 -14.75
CA VAL A 81 5.80 10.69 -13.72
C VAL A 81 4.87 11.78 -13.21
N LEU A 82 3.56 11.54 -13.30
CA LEU A 82 2.56 12.44 -12.76
C LEU A 82 2.68 12.50 -11.22
N ILE A 83 2.72 13.71 -10.68
CA ILE A 83 2.69 13.95 -9.25
C ILE A 83 1.25 14.32 -8.87
N PRO A 84 0.59 13.61 -7.92
CA PRO A 84 -0.76 13.90 -7.47
C PRO A 84 -0.77 15.08 -6.47
N ASP A 85 -0.40 16.26 -6.97
CA ASP A 85 -0.31 17.52 -6.21
C ASP A 85 -1.52 18.42 -6.44
N GLU A 86 -1.49 19.61 -5.83
CA GLU A 86 -2.56 20.61 -5.97
C GLU A 86 -2.79 21.02 -7.43
N ARG A 87 -1.75 21.04 -8.26
CA ARG A 87 -1.87 21.41 -9.70
C ARG A 87 -2.63 20.34 -10.46
N ALA A 88 -2.35 19.07 -10.17
CA ALA A 88 -3.08 17.95 -10.76
C ALA A 88 -4.55 17.96 -10.30
N ILE A 89 -4.78 18.21 -9.01
CA ILE A 89 -6.14 18.33 -8.43
C ILE A 89 -6.93 19.44 -9.15
N GLU A 90 -6.38 20.66 -9.24
CA GLU A 90 -7.07 21.81 -9.86
C GLU A 90 -7.32 21.58 -11.35
N ARG A 91 -6.39 20.91 -12.06
CA ARG A 91 -6.59 20.56 -13.47
C ARG A 91 -7.79 19.64 -13.65
N VAL A 92 -7.97 18.63 -12.80
CA VAL A 92 -9.16 17.75 -12.88
C VAL A 92 -10.42 18.50 -12.45
N ARG A 93 -10.36 19.30 -11.39
CA ARG A 93 -11.52 20.06 -10.88
C ARG A 93 -12.09 21.06 -11.89
N ALA A 94 -11.23 21.66 -12.71
CA ALA A 94 -11.65 22.61 -13.76
C ALA A 94 -12.58 22.00 -14.83
N HIS A 95 -12.67 20.65 -14.92
CA HIS A 95 -13.46 19.92 -15.91
C HIS A 95 -14.69 19.23 -15.31
N LEU A 96 -15.11 19.59 -14.09
CA LEU A 96 -16.24 18.91 -13.41
C LEU A 96 -17.62 19.49 -13.73
N ASP A 97 -17.73 20.56 -14.53
CA ASP A 97 -19.02 21.19 -14.81
C ASP A 97 -19.99 20.22 -15.52
N GLY A 98 -21.12 19.93 -14.87
CA GLY A 98 -22.14 19.00 -15.35
C GLY A 98 -21.73 17.51 -15.28
N VAL A 99 -20.50 17.17 -14.88
CA VAL A 99 -20.01 15.78 -14.74
C VAL A 99 -20.75 15.08 -13.61
N ASN A 100 -21.16 13.82 -13.86
CA ASN A 100 -21.83 12.99 -12.86
C ASN A 100 -21.14 11.66 -12.58
N LEU A 101 -20.01 11.38 -13.24
CA LEU A 101 -19.12 10.26 -12.97
C LEU A 101 -17.69 10.60 -13.40
N ILE A 102 -16.70 10.21 -12.60
CA ILE A 102 -15.28 10.20 -12.98
C ILE A 102 -14.87 8.78 -13.32
N VAL A 103 -14.21 8.56 -14.45
CA VAL A 103 -13.58 7.28 -14.82
C VAL A 103 -12.09 7.51 -14.97
N GLY A 104 -11.31 7.01 -14.01
CA GLY A 104 -9.86 6.97 -14.12
C GLY A 104 -9.40 5.84 -15.04
N ILE A 105 -8.40 6.08 -15.87
CA ILE A 105 -7.69 5.05 -16.64
C ILE A 105 -6.23 5.11 -16.22
N GLY A 106 -5.80 4.21 -15.35
CA GLY A 106 -4.44 4.28 -14.84
C GLY A 106 -4.13 3.31 -13.70
N SER A 107 -2.98 3.53 -13.10
CA SER A 107 -2.55 2.82 -11.88
C SER A 107 -2.60 3.74 -10.64
N GLY A 108 -1.72 3.56 -9.68
CA GLY A 108 -1.77 4.20 -8.37
C GLY A 108 -2.04 5.69 -8.38
N VAL A 109 -1.26 6.48 -9.14
CA VAL A 109 -1.36 7.95 -9.13
C VAL A 109 -2.71 8.43 -9.68
N ILE A 110 -3.15 7.89 -10.82
CA ILE A 110 -4.45 8.24 -11.42
C ILE A 110 -5.59 7.78 -10.50
N GLN A 111 -5.47 6.61 -9.89
CA GLN A 111 -6.41 6.09 -8.90
C GLN A 111 -6.57 7.06 -7.72
N ASP A 112 -5.45 7.47 -7.12
CA ASP A 112 -5.48 8.33 -5.93
C ASP A 112 -5.98 9.74 -6.25
N LEU A 113 -5.60 10.29 -7.41
CA LEU A 113 -6.10 11.58 -7.89
C LEU A 113 -7.63 11.54 -8.13
N CYS A 114 -8.14 10.51 -8.82
CA CYS A 114 -9.58 10.33 -9.05
C CYS A 114 -10.34 10.14 -7.73
N LYS A 115 -9.80 9.32 -6.82
CA LYS A 115 -10.35 9.08 -5.49
C LYS A 115 -10.45 10.37 -4.68
N TYR A 116 -9.38 11.15 -4.64
CA TYR A 116 -9.33 12.43 -3.93
C TYR A 116 -10.33 13.44 -4.52
N VAL A 117 -10.25 13.70 -5.83
CA VAL A 117 -11.09 14.71 -6.47
C VAL A 117 -12.57 14.33 -6.39
N SER A 118 -12.93 13.08 -6.66
CA SER A 118 -14.31 12.61 -6.61
C SER A 118 -14.90 12.73 -5.20
N PHE A 119 -14.11 12.44 -4.15
CA PHE A 119 -14.55 12.55 -2.77
C PHE A 119 -14.90 13.99 -2.39
N PHE A 120 -14.02 14.95 -2.67
CA PHE A 120 -14.27 16.36 -2.35
C PHE A 120 -15.29 17.03 -3.28
N ALA A 121 -15.50 16.49 -4.48
CA ALA A 121 -16.57 16.94 -5.40
C ALA A 121 -17.91 16.23 -5.17
N HIS A 122 -17.98 15.28 -4.22
CA HIS A 122 -19.16 14.44 -3.97
C HIS A 122 -19.66 13.69 -5.22
N LEU A 123 -18.75 13.27 -6.08
CA LEU A 123 -19.03 12.51 -7.29
C LEU A 123 -18.64 11.04 -7.11
N PRO A 124 -19.35 10.08 -7.71
CA PRO A 124 -18.87 8.73 -7.83
C PRO A 124 -17.68 8.66 -8.79
N TYR A 125 -16.79 7.66 -8.58
CA TYR A 125 -15.77 7.33 -9.56
C TYR A 125 -15.65 5.83 -9.79
N MET A 126 -15.12 5.46 -10.94
CA MET A 126 -14.70 4.11 -11.31
C MET A 126 -13.25 4.15 -11.80
N ILE A 127 -12.59 3.01 -11.79
CA ILE A 127 -11.21 2.90 -12.27
C ILE A 127 -11.07 1.74 -13.27
N VAL A 128 -10.46 2.04 -14.41
CA VAL A 128 -9.89 1.06 -15.34
C VAL A 128 -8.42 0.91 -14.97
N ALA A 129 -8.10 -0.17 -14.30
CA ALA A 129 -6.73 -0.44 -13.85
C ALA A 129 -5.84 -0.81 -15.04
N THR A 130 -4.66 -0.19 -15.14
CA THR A 130 -3.71 -0.45 -16.25
C THR A 130 -2.47 -1.24 -15.84
N ALA A 131 -2.25 -1.43 -14.55
CA ALA A 131 -1.15 -2.24 -14.02
C ALA A 131 -1.52 -2.90 -12.69
N PRO A 132 -1.11 -4.16 -12.44
CA PRO A 132 -1.28 -4.84 -11.16
C PRO A 132 -0.12 -4.47 -10.21
N SER A 133 0.01 -3.20 -9.84
CA SER A 133 1.23 -2.66 -9.20
C SER A 133 1.12 -2.44 -7.69
N MET A 134 -0.09 -2.46 -7.12
CA MET A 134 -0.31 -2.17 -5.69
C MET A 134 -1.74 -2.56 -5.26
N ASP A 135 -1.97 -2.69 -3.96
CA ASP A 135 -3.26 -3.07 -3.34
C ASP A 135 -4.23 -1.89 -3.09
N GLY A 136 -3.84 -0.66 -3.41
CA GLY A 136 -4.60 0.56 -3.12
C GLY A 136 -5.89 0.77 -3.93
N TYR A 137 -6.17 -0.02 -4.97
CA TYR A 137 -7.38 0.13 -5.80
C TYR A 137 -8.68 0.01 -5.00
N ALA A 138 -8.74 -0.95 -4.08
CA ALA A 138 -9.91 -1.20 -3.24
C ALA A 138 -9.78 -0.63 -1.81
N SER A 139 -8.88 0.33 -1.60
CA SER A 139 -8.71 1.05 -0.33
C SER A 139 -9.32 2.44 -0.36
N ASN A 140 -9.65 3.00 0.81
CA ASN A 140 -10.17 4.36 0.96
C ASN A 140 -9.08 5.44 1.12
N GLY A 141 -7.81 5.07 1.24
CA GLY A 141 -6.71 6.02 1.32
C GLY A 141 -6.28 6.52 -0.07
N ALA A 142 -6.09 7.82 -0.22
CA ALA A 142 -5.47 8.45 -1.40
C ALA A 142 -4.12 9.02 -1.00
N ALA A 143 -3.04 8.56 -1.64
CA ALA A 143 -1.69 9.08 -1.41
C ALA A 143 -1.47 10.31 -2.29
N MET A 144 -1.45 11.49 -1.66
CA MET A 144 -1.34 12.79 -2.33
C MET A 144 -0.08 13.53 -1.89
N ILE A 145 0.38 14.48 -2.69
CA ILE A 145 1.43 15.42 -2.32
C ILE A 145 0.77 16.78 -2.05
N LEU A 146 0.57 17.12 -0.79
CA LEU A 146 -0.11 18.35 -0.38
C LEU A 146 0.83 19.24 0.43
N GLY A 147 0.95 20.50 0.02
CA GLY A 147 1.92 21.43 0.63
C GLY A 147 3.37 20.94 0.50
N GLY A 148 3.67 20.15 -0.53
CA GLY A 148 4.98 19.50 -0.73
C GLY A 148 5.21 18.25 0.15
N MET A 149 4.22 17.80 0.90
CA MET A 149 4.31 16.62 1.76
C MET A 149 3.46 15.46 1.23
N LYS A 150 3.96 14.23 1.38
CA LYS A 150 3.17 13.04 1.07
C LYS A 150 2.22 12.71 2.22
N GLU A 151 0.93 12.81 1.95
CA GLU A 151 -0.15 12.52 2.89
C GLU A 151 -1.07 11.42 2.37
N THR A 152 -1.57 10.58 3.25
CA THR A 152 -2.64 9.64 2.94
C THR A 152 -3.96 10.24 3.40
N VAL A 153 -4.75 10.74 2.46
CA VAL A 153 -6.05 11.35 2.73
C VAL A 153 -7.13 10.27 2.72
N SER A 154 -7.96 10.24 3.77
CA SER A 154 -9.11 9.34 3.80
C SER A 154 -10.20 9.85 2.85
N ALA A 155 -10.61 9.03 1.92
CA ALA A 155 -11.62 9.33 0.90
C ALA A 155 -12.64 8.18 0.81
N HIS A 156 -13.23 7.95 -0.35
CA HIS A 156 -14.19 6.88 -0.58
C HIS A 156 -13.67 5.82 -1.56
N LEU A 157 -14.33 4.68 -1.58
CA LEU A 157 -14.04 3.58 -2.50
C LEU A 157 -14.60 3.88 -3.90
N PRO A 158 -14.02 3.30 -4.98
CA PRO A 158 -14.62 3.35 -6.31
C PRO A 158 -15.97 2.62 -6.35
N ARG A 159 -16.87 3.05 -7.21
CA ARG A 159 -18.09 2.29 -7.49
C ARG A 159 -17.80 0.95 -8.14
N ALA A 160 -16.85 0.94 -9.06
CA ALA A 160 -16.38 -0.30 -9.69
C ALA A 160 -14.89 -0.22 -10.01
N ILE A 161 -14.26 -1.40 -10.04
CA ILE A 161 -12.87 -1.59 -10.49
C ILE A 161 -12.93 -2.51 -11.70
N ILE A 162 -12.36 -2.05 -12.82
CA ILE A 162 -12.27 -2.76 -14.08
C ILE A 162 -10.79 -3.08 -14.35
N ALA A 163 -10.43 -4.33 -14.17
CA ALA A 163 -9.08 -4.86 -14.31
C ALA A 163 -9.03 -5.83 -15.50
N ASP A 164 -8.88 -5.26 -16.71
CA ASP A 164 -8.82 -6.03 -17.96
C ASP A 164 -7.46 -6.72 -18.08
N VAL A 165 -7.43 -8.04 -17.98
CA VAL A 165 -6.20 -8.85 -18.05
C VAL A 165 -5.44 -8.62 -19.36
N ASP A 166 -6.14 -8.34 -20.48
CA ASP A 166 -5.49 -8.03 -21.76
C ASP A 166 -4.76 -6.67 -21.76
N VAL A 167 -5.07 -5.80 -20.81
CA VAL A 167 -4.35 -4.55 -20.56
C VAL A 167 -3.25 -4.80 -19.53
N LEU A 168 -3.60 -5.40 -18.39
CA LEU A 168 -2.71 -5.57 -17.24
C LEU A 168 -1.45 -6.38 -17.57
N LYS A 169 -1.57 -7.44 -18.37
CA LYS A 169 -0.42 -8.28 -18.77
C LYS A 169 0.61 -7.52 -19.62
N ASN A 170 0.22 -6.41 -20.24
CA ASN A 170 1.09 -5.55 -21.03
C ASN A 170 1.70 -4.38 -20.24
N ALA A 171 1.41 -4.26 -18.96
CA ALA A 171 2.03 -3.26 -18.09
C ALA A 171 3.57 -3.39 -18.06
N PRO A 172 4.33 -2.33 -17.78
CA PRO A 172 5.76 -2.44 -17.54
C PRO A 172 6.07 -3.55 -16.53
N MET A 173 7.09 -4.37 -16.81
CA MET A 173 7.42 -5.53 -15.96
C MET A 173 7.75 -5.11 -14.52
N GLU A 174 8.38 -3.96 -14.34
CA GLU A 174 8.65 -3.36 -13.03
C GLU A 174 7.37 -3.13 -12.21
N MET A 175 6.26 -2.75 -12.85
CA MET A 175 4.97 -2.57 -12.17
C MET A 175 4.33 -3.93 -11.78
N ILE A 176 4.50 -4.96 -12.60
CA ILE A 176 4.06 -6.31 -12.25
C ILE A 176 4.89 -6.86 -11.09
N LYS A 177 6.21 -6.67 -11.13
CA LYS A 177 7.12 -7.02 -10.03
C LYS A 177 6.80 -6.23 -8.75
N ALA A 178 6.43 -4.96 -8.87
CA ALA A 178 6.01 -4.13 -7.73
C ALA A 178 4.75 -4.72 -7.06
N GLY A 179 3.72 -5.09 -7.82
CA GLY A 179 2.54 -5.73 -7.25
C GLY A 179 2.83 -7.07 -6.58
N TYR A 180 3.72 -7.88 -7.17
CA TYR A 180 4.18 -9.11 -6.55
C TYR A 180 4.87 -8.83 -5.21
N GLY A 181 5.79 -7.86 -5.20
CA GLY A 181 6.51 -7.45 -3.99
C GLY A 181 5.58 -6.91 -2.90
N ASP A 182 4.56 -6.14 -3.30
CA ASP A 182 3.54 -5.63 -2.39
C ASP A 182 2.76 -6.76 -1.70
N ILE A 183 2.39 -7.83 -2.43
CA ILE A 183 1.76 -9.03 -1.82
C ILE A 183 2.72 -9.76 -0.88
N ILE A 184 3.99 -9.94 -1.24
CA ILE A 184 4.97 -10.59 -0.34
C ILE A 184 5.14 -9.78 0.97
N GLY A 185 5.03 -8.46 0.90
CA GLY A 185 5.03 -7.58 2.07
C GLY A 185 4.00 -7.93 3.14
N LYS A 186 2.91 -8.58 2.77
CA LYS A 186 1.83 -8.94 3.71
C LYS A 186 2.29 -9.91 4.81
N TYR A 187 3.35 -10.70 4.59
CA TYR A 187 3.97 -11.46 5.68
C TYR A 187 4.37 -10.56 6.86
N SER A 188 5.06 -9.45 6.57
CA SER A 188 5.49 -8.51 7.60
C SER A 188 4.32 -7.72 8.20
N ALA A 189 3.41 -7.20 7.37
CA ALA A 189 2.26 -6.44 7.83
C ALA A 189 1.36 -7.24 8.78
N LEU A 190 1.04 -8.47 8.43
CA LEU A 190 0.19 -9.36 9.24
C LEU A 190 0.87 -9.75 10.55
N ASN A 191 2.18 -10.01 10.52
CA ASN A 191 2.96 -10.30 11.71
C ASN A 191 3.01 -9.10 12.67
N ASP A 192 3.22 -7.90 12.14
CA ASP A 192 3.18 -6.65 12.91
C ASP A 192 1.79 -6.37 13.50
N TRP A 193 0.72 -6.74 12.81
CA TRP A 193 -0.64 -6.57 13.35
C TRP A 193 -0.90 -7.49 14.54
N LYS A 194 -0.48 -8.76 14.46
CA LYS A 194 -0.49 -9.68 15.60
C LYS A 194 0.37 -9.17 16.76
N LEU A 195 1.59 -8.71 16.45
CA LEU A 195 2.51 -8.17 17.43
C LEU A 195 1.90 -6.96 18.17
N SER A 196 1.30 -6.04 17.45
CA SER A 196 0.65 -4.87 18.06
C SER A 196 -0.57 -5.26 18.91
N ARG A 197 -1.33 -6.29 18.51
CA ARG A 197 -2.37 -6.86 19.36
C ARG A 197 -1.80 -7.38 20.67
N ALA A 198 -0.71 -8.16 20.62
CA ALA A 198 -0.10 -8.74 21.81
C ALA A 198 0.44 -7.64 22.74
N VAL A 199 1.15 -6.63 22.22
CA VAL A 199 1.82 -5.60 23.02
C VAL A 199 0.85 -4.51 23.49
N ASN A 200 -0.02 -4.02 22.60
CA ASN A 200 -0.86 -2.85 22.84
C ASN A 200 -2.35 -3.15 22.98
N GLY A 201 -2.79 -4.39 22.79
CA GLY A 201 -4.23 -4.73 22.76
C GLY A 201 -4.97 -4.17 21.54
N GLU A 202 -4.26 -3.89 20.44
CA GLU A 202 -4.86 -3.36 19.21
C GLU A 202 -5.92 -4.31 18.65
N TYR A 203 -6.96 -3.74 18.03
CA TYR A 203 -7.95 -4.54 17.32
C TYR A 203 -7.30 -5.46 16.28
N PHE A 204 -7.76 -6.69 16.24
CA PHE A 204 -7.31 -7.71 15.30
C PHE A 204 -8.50 -8.60 14.90
N CYS A 205 -8.52 -9.03 13.66
CA CYS A 205 -9.53 -9.95 13.15
C CYS A 205 -8.88 -11.13 12.43
N GLN A 206 -9.06 -12.33 12.96
CA GLN A 206 -8.48 -13.55 12.38
C GLN A 206 -8.99 -13.81 10.96
N TYR A 207 -10.27 -13.56 10.68
CA TYR A 207 -10.86 -13.73 9.36
C TYR A 207 -10.16 -12.87 8.28
N ILE A 208 -9.89 -11.59 8.60
CA ILE A 208 -9.17 -10.69 7.70
C ILE A 208 -7.73 -11.15 7.52
N TYR A 209 -7.09 -11.57 8.62
CA TYR A 209 -5.74 -12.11 8.61
C TYR A 209 -5.63 -13.32 7.67
N ASP A 210 -6.50 -14.32 7.85
CA ASP A 210 -6.45 -15.57 7.11
C ASP A 210 -6.63 -15.34 5.61
N ILE A 211 -7.62 -14.52 5.20
CA ILE A 211 -7.83 -14.19 3.80
C ILE A 211 -6.60 -13.47 3.21
N THR A 212 -6.04 -12.49 3.94
CA THR A 212 -4.86 -11.77 3.45
C THR A 212 -3.65 -12.71 3.32
N TYR A 213 -3.47 -13.60 4.28
CA TYR A 213 -2.39 -14.59 4.26
C TYR A 213 -2.54 -15.58 3.08
N ASP A 214 -3.75 -16.05 2.81
CA ASP A 214 -4.04 -16.95 1.69
C ASP A 214 -3.65 -16.31 0.34
N MET A 215 -3.83 -14.99 0.19
CA MET A 215 -3.46 -14.28 -1.05
C MET A 215 -1.95 -14.33 -1.34
N ILE A 216 -1.11 -14.39 -0.32
CA ILE A 216 0.34 -14.59 -0.51
C ILE A 216 0.58 -15.96 -1.14
N GLY A 217 -0.05 -17.00 -0.59
CA GLY A 217 0.08 -18.37 -1.11
C GLY A 217 -0.41 -18.53 -2.56
N GLU A 218 -1.53 -17.92 -2.91
CA GLU A 218 -2.05 -17.95 -4.28
C GLU A 218 -1.11 -17.22 -5.26
N THR A 219 -0.57 -16.06 -4.86
CA THR A 219 0.39 -15.31 -5.68
C THR A 219 1.69 -16.08 -5.89
N LEU A 220 2.22 -16.75 -4.86
CA LEU A 220 3.43 -17.57 -4.97
C LEU A 220 3.28 -18.73 -5.95
N LYS A 221 2.12 -19.38 -6.02
CA LYS A 221 1.85 -20.48 -6.95
C LYS A 221 2.03 -20.07 -8.42
N THR A 222 1.73 -18.82 -8.73
CA THR A 222 1.72 -18.29 -10.11
C THR A 222 2.92 -17.39 -10.43
N ALA A 223 3.81 -17.12 -9.47
CA ALA A 223 4.89 -16.14 -9.57
C ALA A 223 5.74 -16.28 -10.86
N LYS A 224 6.15 -17.50 -11.24
CA LYS A 224 6.93 -17.75 -12.46
C LYS A 224 6.20 -17.42 -13.77
N GLY A 225 4.86 -17.42 -13.75
CA GLY A 225 4.03 -17.03 -14.88
C GLY A 225 4.02 -15.52 -15.10
N LEU A 226 4.26 -14.71 -14.05
CA LEU A 226 4.29 -13.26 -14.15
C LEU A 226 5.36 -12.74 -15.11
N LEU A 227 6.57 -13.33 -15.05
CA LEU A 227 7.66 -12.99 -15.96
C LEU A 227 7.36 -13.33 -17.43
N LYS A 228 6.45 -14.27 -17.68
CA LYS A 228 5.97 -14.65 -19.01
C LYS A 228 4.72 -13.90 -19.44
N ARG A 229 4.20 -13.02 -18.55
CA ARG A 229 2.93 -12.30 -18.76
C ARG A 229 1.75 -13.26 -18.98
N ASP A 230 1.78 -14.41 -18.29
CA ASP A 230 0.74 -15.42 -18.34
C ASP A 230 -0.57 -14.85 -17.80
N ASP A 231 -1.67 -15.02 -18.54
CA ASP A 231 -2.98 -14.46 -18.22
C ASP A 231 -3.47 -14.90 -16.82
N ASP A 232 -3.32 -16.20 -16.50
CA ASP A 232 -3.73 -16.73 -15.20
C ASP A 232 -2.87 -16.17 -14.05
N ALA A 233 -1.57 -15.99 -14.29
CA ALA A 233 -0.66 -15.43 -13.29
C ALA A 233 -0.95 -13.94 -13.03
N VAL A 234 -1.13 -13.14 -14.08
CA VAL A 234 -1.47 -11.72 -13.95
C VAL A 234 -2.85 -11.54 -13.30
N LYS A 235 -3.82 -12.39 -13.69
CA LYS A 235 -5.13 -12.41 -13.07
C LYS A 235 -5.05 -12.72 -11.57
N ALA A 236 -4.33 -13.79 -11.18
CA ALA A 236 -4.18 -14.20 -9.79
C ALA A 236 -3.52 -13.11 -8.94
N LEU A 237 -2.45 -12.45 -9.44
CA LEU A 237 -1.82 -11.32 -8.78
C LEU A 237 -2.81 -10.16 -8.60
N THR A 238 -3.56 -9.84 -9.66
CA THR A 238 -4.53 -8.73 -9.61
C THR A 238 -5.65 -9.02 -8.62
N GLU A 239 -6.21 -10.22 -8.63
CA GLU A 239 -7.23 -10.66 -7.67
C GLU A 239 -6.70 -10.59 -6.23
N ALA A 240 -5.46 -11.02 -5.98
CA ALA A 240 -4.83 -10.93 -4.67
C ALA A 240 -4.74 -9.47 -4.18
N LEU A 241 -4.24 -8.55 -5.03
CA LEU A 241 -4.17 -7.12 -4.71
C LEU A 241 -5.54 -6.51 -4.40
N MET A 242 -6.57 -6.86 -5.20
CA MET A 242 -7.94 -6.36 -4.97
C MET A 242 -8.53 -6.92 -3.67
N ILE A 243 -8.34 -8.21 -3.37
CA ILE A 243 -8.83 -8.84 -2.13
C ILE A 243 -8.14 -8.21 -0.92
N VAL A 244 -6.83 -7.99 -0.96
CA VAL A 244 -6.11 -7.29 0.12
C VAL A 244 -6.67 -5.87 0.35
N GLY A 245 -6.97 -5.14 -0.73
CA GLY A 245 -7.65 -3.84 -0.65
C GLY A 245 -9.02 -3.91 0.03
N VAL A 246 -9.84 -4.92 -0.30
CA VAL A 246 -11.12 -5.18 0.38
C VAL A 246 -10.90 -5.51 1.87
N MET A 247 -9.85 -6.26 2.21
CA MET A 247 -9.51 -6.56 3.61
C MET A 247 -9.11 -5.30 4.40
N MET A 248 -8.45 -4.33 3.77
CA MET A 248 -8.22 -3.02 4.37
C MET A 248 -9.53 -2.27 4.64
N SER A 249 -10.48 -2.31 3.71
CA SER A 249 -11.82 -1.73 3.91
C SER A 249 -12.56 -2.41 5.05
N PHE A 250 -12.49 -3.73 5.17
CA PHE A 250 -13.07 -4.51 6.26
C PHE A 250 -12.47 -4.16 7.62
N ALA A 251 -11.16 -3.98 7.67
CA ALA A 251 -10.45 -3.57 8.88
C ALA A 251 -10.67 -2.09 9.24
N THR A 252 -11.15 -1.27 8.31
CA THR A 252 -11.20 0.20 8.38
C THR A 252 -9.84 0.85 8.65
N THR A 253 -8.77 0.14 8.29
CA THR A 253 -7.37 0.55 8.46
C THR A 253 -6.51 -0.24 7.48
N SER A 254 -5.33 0.28 7.15
CA SER A 254 -4.37 -0.43 6.31
C SER A 254 -3.54 -1.49 7.05
N ARG A 255 -3.85 -1.80 8.30
CA ARG A 255 -3.10 -2.80 9.11
C ARG A 255 -2.91 -4.15 8.42
N PRO A 256 -3.91 -4.75 7.75
CA PRO A 256 -3.73 -6.04 7.09
C PRO A 256 -2.69 -6.01 5.96
N ALA A 257 -2.41 -4.83 5.42
CA ALA A 257 -1.62 -4.64 4.22
C ALA A 257 -0.32 -3.87 4.43
N SER A 258 -0.18 -3.12 5.54
CA SER A 258 0.92 -2.17 5.74
C SER A 258 1.44 -2.24 7.18
N GLY A 259 2.65 -2.73 7.33
CA GLY A 259 3.41 -2.83 8.58
C GLY A 259 4.77 -2.13 8.48
N SER A 260 5.77 -2.71 9.11
CA SER A 260 7.15 -2.19 9.15
C SER A 260 7.81 -2.10 7.78
N GLU A 261 7.52 -3.02 6.88
CA GLU A 261 8.01 -3.01 5.50
C GLU A 261 7.55 -1.76 4.73
N HIS A 262 6.32 -1.35 4.93
CA HIS A 262 5.81 -0.11 4.35
C HIS A 262 6.39 1.14 5.02
N HIS A 263 6.71 1.08 6.31
CA HIS A 263 7.42 2.20 6.96
C HIS A 263 8.78 2.42 6.31
N LEU A 264 9.54 1.35 6.05
CA LEU A 264 10.83 1.44 5.35
C LEU A 264 10.65 1.96 3.91
N SER A 265 9.70 1.40 3.15
CA SER A 265 9.40 1.87 1.78
C SER A 265 9.06 3.36 1.74
N HIS A 266 8.18 3.83 2.64
CA HIS A 266 7.84 5.26 2.74
C HIS A 266 9.03 6.12 3.18
N TYR A 267 9.92 5.60 4.04
CA TYR A 267 11.16 6.30 4.38
C TYR A 267 12.02 6.55 3.13
N PHE A 268 12.26 5.53 2.33
CA PHE A 268 13.06 5.65 1.11
C PHE A 268 12.44 6.63 0.11
N GLU A 269 11.14 6.54 -0.11
CA GLU A 269 10.42 7.43 -1.01
C GLU A 269 10.44 8.88 -0.51
N ILE A 270 10.06 9.14 0.75
CA ILE A 270 10.00 10.50 1.32
C ILE A 270 11.39 11.14 1.34
N THR A 271 12.42 10.41 1.79
CA THR A 271 13.79 10.95 1.81
C THR A 271 14.35 11.13 0.40
N GLY A 272 13.95 10.28 -0.55
CA GLY A 272 14.27 10.46 -1.96
C GLY A 272 13.66 11.74 -2.54
N ILE A 273 12.38 12.00 -2.27
CA ILE A 273 11.69 13.23 -2.71
C ILE A 273 12.34 14.48 -2.07
N VAL A 274 12.55 14.45 -0.74
CA VAL A 274 13.13 15.59 0.00
C VAL A 274 14.53 15.94 -0.49
N ASN A 275 15.36 14.94 -0.77
CA ASN A 275 16.75 15.12 -1.17
C ASN A 275 16.95 15.18 -2.68
N GLY A 276 15.90 14.96 -3.50
CA GLY A 276 16.04 14.86 -4.96
C GLY A 276 16.84 13.62 -5.40
N GLU A 277 16.77 12.54 -4.63
CA GLU A 277 17.47 11.28 -4.89
C GLU A 277 16.54 10.27 -5.56
N LYS A 278 17.13 9.31 -6.29
CA LYS A 278 16.39 8.18 -6.87
C LYS A 278 15.83 7.29 -5.75
N TYR A 279 14.64 6.78 -5.95
CA TYR A 279 14.03 5.73 -5.13
C TYR A 279 13.36 4.68 -6.03
N LEU A 280 13.13 3.49 -5.49
CA LEU A 280 12.54 2.37 -6.22
C LEU A 280 11.01 2.49 -6.27
N ALA A 281 10.37 1.70 -7.13
CA ALA A 281 8.92 1.60 -7.15
C ALA A 281 8.41 1.06 -5.80
N HIS A 282 7.29 1.61 -5.32
CA HIS A 282 6.74 1.33 -3.98
C HIS A 282 6.72 -0.15 -3.61
N GLY A 283 6.14 -1.01 -4.45
CA GLY A 283 6.06 -2.44 -4.15
C GLY A 283 7.40 -3.17 -4.21
N VAL A 284 8.39 -2.64 -4.95
CA VAL A 284 9.76 -3.16 -4.95
C VAL A 284 10.45 -2.81 -3.63
N ASP A 285 10.31 -1.55 -3.16
CA ASP A 285 10.78 -1.16 -1.84
C ASP A 285 10.13 -1.97 -0.72
N VAL A 286 8.82 -2.22 -0.82
CA VAL A 286 8.08 -3.09 0.12
C VAL A 286 8.66 -4.51 0.14
N ALA A 287 8.94 -5.08 -1.05
CA ALA A 287 9.53 -6.41 -1.18
C ALA A 287 10.86 -6.51 -0.44
N TYR A 288 11.80 -5.63 -0.73
CA TYR A 288 13.13 -5.63 -0.10
C TYR A 288 13.07 -5.30 1.39
N SER A 289 12.21 -4.38 1.77
CA SER A 289 11.97 -4.04 3.18
C SER A 289 11.39 -5.22 3.96
N THR A 290 10.68 -6.14 3.31
CA THR A 290 10.18 -7.36 3.96
C THR A 290 11.33 -8.27 4.38
N VAL A 291 12.38 -8.40 3.55
CA VAL A 291 13.60 -9.14 3.92
C VAL A 291 14.28 -8.49 5.13
N ILE A 292 14.42 -7.15 5.13
CA ILE A 292 15.04 -6.42 6.25
C ILE A 292 14.25 -6.68 7.54
N THR A 293 12.93 -6.55 7.49
CA THR A 293 12.09 -6.72 8.69
C THR A 293 12.05 -8.18 9.18
N ALA A 294 12.21 -9.17 8.29
CA ALA A 294 12.37 -10.56 8.66
C ALA A 294 13.69 -10.76 9.45
N ARG A 295 14.79 -10.25 8.94
CA ARG A 295 16.11 -10.29 9.61
C ARG A 295 16.10 -9.58 10.96
N ILE A 296 15.39 -8.47 11.10
CA ILE A 296 15.20 -7.78 12.39
C ILE A 296 14.52 -8.73 13.39
N ARG A 297 13.49 -9.45 12.99
CA ARG A 297 12.79 -10.42 13.85
C ARG A 297 13.71 -11.57 14.29
N GLU A 298 14.51 -12.08 13.36
CA GLU A 298 15.52 -13.11 13.68
C GLU A 298 16.52 -12.63 14.73
N GLU A 299 17.00 -11.40 14.63
CA GLU A 299 17.94 -10.82 15.59
C GLU A 299 17.28 -10.56 16.96
N ILE A 300 16.04 -10.09 16.98
CA ILE A 300 15.26 -9.91 18.21
C ILE A 300 15.08 -11.25 18.93
N LEU A 301 14.73 -12.32 18.21
CA LEU A 301 14.56 -13.66 18.79
C LEU A 301 15.86 -14.21 19.41
N LYS A 302 17.03 -13.87 18.84
CA LYS A 302 18.33 -14.25 19.41
C LYS A 302 18.67 -13.50 20.70
N LYS A 303 18.26 -12.22 20.80
CA LYS A 303 18.57 -11.35 21.95
C LYS A 303 17.65 -11.60 23.15
N GLY A 304 16.38 -11.97 22.91
CA GLY A 304 15.37 -12.13 23.95
C GLY A 304 14.60 -10.85 24.28
N ALA A 305 13.81 -10.86 25.36
CA ALA A 305 12.98 -9.73 25.76
C ALA A 305 13.83 -8.53 26.21
N PRO A 306 13.53 -7.30 25.75
CA PRO A 306 14.19 -6.10 26.26
C PRO A 306 13.83 -5.87 27.73
N SER A 307 14.84 -5.61 28.56
CA SER A 307 14.66 -5.34 29.98
C SER A 307 14.30 -3.89 30.28
N VAL A 308 14.71 -2.97 29.42
CA VAL A 308 14.49 -1.52 29.53
C VAL A 308 14.17 -0.95 28.16
N GLN A 309 13.24 0.00 28.12
CA GLN A 309 12.92 0.70 26.87
C GLN A 309 13.94 1.82 26.62
N PHE A 310 14.47 1.90 25.40
CA PHE A 310 15.29 3.03 24.98
C PHE A 310 14.46 4.29 24.78
N VAL A 311 14.90 5.40 25.40
CA VAL A 311 14.32 6.73 25.22
C VAL A 311 15.44 7.68 24.82
N PRO A 312 15.41 8.26 23.59
CA PRO A 312 16.45 9.16 23.14
C PRO A 312 16.38 10.51 23.88
N GLU A 313 17.51 11.22 23.94
CA GLU A 313 17.49 12.65 24.30
C GLU A 313 16.63 13.43 23.28
N ARG A 314 15.78 14.31 23.78
CA ARG A 314 14.80 15.04 22.98
C ARG A 314 15.45 15.86 21.86
N ASP A 315 16.43 16.68 22.19
CA ASP A 315 17.09 17.55 21.23
C ASP A 315 17.81 16.76 20.14
N PHE A 316 18.45 15.63 20.50
CA PHE A 316 19.08 14.74 19.55
C PHE A 316 18.05 14.10 18.61
N TYR A 317 16.94 13.62 19.15
CA TYR A 317 15.85 13.04 18.37
C TYR A 317 15.28 14.03 17.36
N GLU A 318 14.90 15.24 17.80
CA GLU A 318 14.32 16.26 16.93
C GLU A 318 15.28 16.68 15.81
N ALA A 319 16.55 16.91 16.16
CA ALA A 319 17.59 17.24 15.18
C ALA A 319 17.75 16.14 14.13
N LYS A 320 17.76 14.85 14.58
CA LYS A 320 17.94 13.71 13.69
C LYS A 320 16.73 13.52 12.75
N ILE A 321 15.51 13.64 13.24
CA ILE A 321 14.30 13.55 12.44
C ILE A 321 14.26 14.64 11.37
N LYS A 322 14.61 15.89 11.73
CA LYS A 322 14.68 17.01 10.78
C LYS A 322 15.81 16.85 9.76
N GLU A 323 16.97 16.32 10.17
CA GLU A 323 18.07 15.96 9.25
C GLU A 323 17.62 14.98 8.17
N LEU A 324 16.87 13.92 8.56
CA LEU A 324 16.47 12.83 7.67
C LEU A 324 15.32 13.20 6.73
N TYR A 325 14.32 13.88 7.25
CA TYR A 325 13.06 14.13 6.54
C TYR A 325 12.89 15.58 6.04
N GLY A 326 13.88 16.45 6.34
CA GLY A 326 13.73 17.89 6.14
C GLY A 326 12.86 18.54 7.21
N GLU A 327 12.88 19.89 7.26
CA GLU A 327 12.23 20.66 8.35
C GLU A 327 10.73 20.37 8.44
N SER A 328 9.99 20.51 7.34
CA SER A 328 8.52 20.41 7.32
C SER A 328 8.02 19.00 7.64
N VAL A 329 8.53 17.97 6.94
CA VAL A 329 8.11 16.58 7.20
C VAL A 329 8.58 16.13 8.57
N GLY A 330 9.79 16.52 8.98
CA GLY A 330 10.34 16.24 10.30
C GLY A 330 9.48 16.79 11.43
N GLU A 331 9.02 18.04 11.33
CA GLU A 331 8.08 18.63 12.30
C GLU A 331 6.75 17.86 12.36
N GLY A 332 6.23 17.44 11.21
CA GLY A 332 5.05 16.58 11.14
C GLY A 332 5.22 15.25 11.87
N CYS A 333 6.37 14.58 11.67
CA CYS A 333 6.71 13.32 12.37
C CYS A 333 6.81 13.53 13.88
N ILE A 334 7.50 14.57 14.32
CA ILE A 334 7.66 14.93 15.75
C ILE A 334 6.29 15.19 16.38
N ALA A 335 5.46 16.02 15.75
CA ALA A 335 4.12 16.33 16.24
C ALA A 335 3.22 15.08 16.30
N LEU A 336 3.32 14.18 15.31
CA LEU A 336 2.60 12.91 15.31
C LEU A 336 3.01 12.06 16.52
N GLN A 337 4.31 11.87 16.75
CA GLN A 337 4.81 11.04 17.84
C GLN A 337 4.51 11.65 19.21
N ASP A 338 4.52 12.96 19.35
CA ASP A 338 4.11 13.66 20.58
C ASP A 338 2.62 13.46 20.87
N LYS A 339 1.77 13.56 19.85
CA LYS A 339 0.32 13.33 19.96
C LYS A 339 0.01 11.89 20.39
N ILE A 340 0.70 10.90 19.85
CA ILE A 340 0.50 9.47 20.15
C ILE A 340 1.15 9.11 21.49
N GLY A 341 2.24 9.78 21.85
CA GLY A 341 3.02 9.54 23.05
C GLY A 341 3.83 8.24 23.02
N ASN A 342 4.26 7.77 21.85
CA ASN A 342 4.98 6.50 21.72
C ASN A 342 6.28 6.46 22.52
N TYR A 343 7.04 7.55 22.57
CA TYR A 343 8.27 7.65 23.37
C TYR A 343 8.04 7.76 24.89
N LYS A 344 6.80 7.99 25.32
CA LYS A 344 6.39 8.07 26.73
C LYS A 344 5.79 6.77 27.25
N LYS A 345 5.49 5.82 26.38
CA LYS A 345 4.91 4.52 26.75
C LYS A 345 6.02 3.56 27.14
N ASP A 346 6.08 3.19 28.41
CA ASP A 346 6.94 2.09 28.86
C ASP A 346 6.32 0.75 28.45
N ARG A 347 6.95 0.05 27.52
CA ARG A 347 6.51 -1.25 27.01
C ARG A 347 7.27 -2.42 27.61
N ALA A 348 8.34 -2.17 28.35
CA ALA A 348 9.15 -3.23 28.95
C ALA A 348 8.33 -4.20 29.82
N PRO A 349 7.35 -3.75 30.65
CA PRO A 349 6.48 -4.67 31.38
C PRO A 349 5.69 -5.61 30.46
N ALA A 350 5.12 -5.08 29.36
CA ALA A 350 4.36 -5.89 28.40
C ALA A 350 5.27 -6.90 27.67
N TYR A 351 6.50 -6.52 27.33
CA TYR A 351 7.48 -7.44 26.74
C TYR A 351 7.83 -8.58 27.70
N ASN A 352 8.13 -8.26 28.95
CA ASN A 352 8.48 -9.27 29.95
C ASN A 352 7.31 -10.23 30.25
N GLU A 353 6.10 -9.71 30.39
CA GLU A 353 4.90 -10.52 30.67
C GLU A 353 4.53 -11.43 29.50
N LYS A 354 4.64 -10.95 28.26
CA LYS A 354 4.14 -11.62 27.07
C LYS A 354 5.21 -12.14 26.12
N TRP A 355 6.46 -12.24 26.57
CA TRP A 355 7.56 -12.60 25.68
C TRP A 355 7.36 -13.94 24.97
N SER A 356 6.77 -14.92 25.63
CA SER A 356 6.46 -16.22 25.01
C SER A 356 5.50 -16.05 23.81
N GLU A 357 4.43 -15.27 23.96
CA GLU A 357 3.49 -14.97 22.87
C GLU A 357 4.16 -14.14 21.76
N ILE A 358 4.94 -13.12 22.15
CA ILE A 358 5.67 -12.27 21.20
C ILE A 358 6.66 -13.11 20.39
N SER A 359 7.43 -13.98 21.03
CA SER A 359 8.42 -14.84 20.36
C SER A 359 7.75 -15.81 19.37
N GLU A 360 6.61 -16.37 19.74
CA GLU A 360 5.81 -17.21 18.86
C GLU A 360 5.36 -16.43 17.63
N ILE A 361 4.79 -15.23 17.82
CA ILE A 361 4.35 -14.35 16.71
C ILE A 361 5.54 -14.00 15.80
N LEU A 362 6.67 -13.58 16.34
CA LEU A 362 7.83 -13.23 15.52
C LEU A 362 8.34 -14.44 14.71
N SER A 363 8.24 -15.65 15.25
CA SER A 363 8.65 -16.89 14.60
C SER A 363 7.72 -17.38 13.49
N GLU A 364 6.48 -16.86 13.40
CA GLU A 364 5.55 -17.21 12.34
C GLU A 364 5.96 -16.62 10.97
N MET A 365 6.80 -15.57 10.96
CA MET A 365 7.26 -14.97 9.72
C MET A 365 8.35 -15.82 9.09
N PRO A 366 8.33 -16.04 7.75
CA PRO A 366 9.44 -16.68 7.07
C PRO A 366 10.76 -15.92 7.32
N SER A 367 11.86 -16.63 7.32
CA SER A 367 13.21 -16.05 7.45
C SER A 367 13.54 -15.10 6.29
N GLY A 368 14.52 -14.21 6.50
CA GLY A 368 15.00 -13.32 5.44
C GLY A 368 15.45 -14.09 4.20
N GLU A 369 16.12 -15.23 4.38
CA GLU A 369 16.55 -16.10 3.27
C GLU A 369 15.38 -16.73 2.51
N GLU A 370 14.33 -17.15 3.21
CA GLU A 370 13.12 -17.68 2.57
C GLU A 370 12.38 -16.60 1.79
N ILE A 371 12.26 -15.38 2.32
CA ILE A 371 11.68 -14.24 1.58
C ILE A 371 12.50 -13.92 0.34
N GLU A 372 13.84 -13.88 0.40
CA GLU A 372 14.69 -13.68 -0.78
C GLU A 372 14.46 -14.73 -1.86
N LYS A 373 14.30 -16.00 -1.47
CA LYS A 373 13.96 -17.07 -2.42
C LYS A 373 12.60 -16.86 -3.09
N MET A 374 11.62 -16.32 -2.34
CA MET A 374 10.31 -15.95 -2.90
C MET A 374 10.46 -14.77 -3.88
N LEU A 375 11.21 -13.74 -3.52
CA LEU A 375 11.46 -12.58 -4.38
C LEU A 375 12.18 -12.96 -5.68
N ALA A 376 13.13 -13.88 -5.62
CA ALA A 376 13.84 -14.39 -6.79
C ALA A 376 12.93 -15.08 -7.82
N LEU A 377 11.73 -15.55 -7.44
CA LEU A 377 10.75 -16.09 -8.39
C LEU A 377 10.25 -15.05 -9.39
N ALA A 378 10.29 -13.77 -9.00
CA ALA A 378 9.95 -12.63 -9.85
C ALA A 378 11.19 -11.81 -10.28
N GLU A 379 12.39 -12.37 -10.14
CA GLU A 379 13.67 -11.69 -10.45
C GLU A 379 13.84 -10.37 -9.69
N LEU A 380 13.44 -10.33 -8.42
CA LEU A 380 13.77 -9.27 -7.49
C LEU A 380 15.01 -9.69 -6.70
N ASP A 381 16.04 -8.84 -6.67
CA ASP A 381 17.34 -9.11 -6.06
C ASP A 381 17.70 -8.00 -5.06
N MET A 382 18.07 -8.39 -3.85
CA MET A 382 18.43 -7.47 -2.77
C MET A 382 19.62 -6.56 -3.10
N SER A 383 20.46 -6.90 -4.08
CA SER A 383 21.54 -6.04 -4.54
C SER A 383 21.03 -4.68 -5.04
N GLU A 384 19.86 -4.64 -5.70
CA GLU A 384 19.25 -3.40 -6.17
C GLU A 384 18.95 -2.41 -5.03
N LEU A 385 18.51 -2.92 -3.87
CA LEU A 385 18.28 -2.08 -2.68
C LEU A 385 19.59 -1.44 -2.18
N TYR A 386 20.64 -2.28 -2.04
CA TYR A 386 21.95 -1.81 -1.54
C TYR A 386 22.62 -0.85 -2.53
N ASP A 387 22.52 -1.13 -3.82
CA ASP A 387 23.06 -0.25 -4.88
C ASP A 387 22.32 1.10 -4.94
N THR A 388 21.01 1.10 -4.64
CA THR A 388 20.19 2.33 -4.69
C THR A 388 20.38 3.18 -3.43
N TYR A 389 20.38 2.59 -2.25
CA TYR A 389 20.30 3.35 -0.99
C TYR A 389 21.59 3.34 -0.15
N GLY A 390 22.42 2.33 -0.30
CA GLY A 390 23.61 2.13 0.54
C GLY A 390 23.27 1.76 1.99
N GLU A 391 24.24 1.17 2.69
CA GLU A 391 24.06 0.67 4.05
C GLU A 391 23.62 1.75 5.05
N LYS A 392 24.20 2.96 4.95
CA LYS A 392 23.88 4.05 5.89
C LYS A 392 22.39 4.40 5.85
N LYS A 393 21.82 4.63 4.65
CA LYS A 393 20.43 5.01 4.48
C LYS A 393 19.48 3.90 4.93
N ILE A 394 19.86 2.63 4.68
CA ILE A 394 19.11 1.46 5.15
C ILE A 394 19.10 1.40 6.69
N ASN A 395 20.24 1.61 7.33
CA ASN A 395 20.34 1.63 8.80
C ASN A 395 19.55 2.79 9.42
N ASP A 396 19.62 3.98 8.83
CA ASP A 396 18.78 5.12 9.25
C ASP A 396 17.28 4.79 9.10
N ALA A 397 16.87 4.11 8.03
CA ALA A 397 15.48 3.66 7.84
C ALA A 397 15.03 2.70 8.95
N VAL A 398 15.83 1.70 9.29
CA VAL A 398 15.54 0.72 10.37
C VAL A 398 15.30 1.41 11.70
N LEU A 399 16.02 2.50 12.00
CA LEU A 399 15.91 3.21 13.26
C LEU A 399 14.80 4.25 13.30
N TYR A 400 14.49 4.90 12.17
CA TYR A 400 13.67 6.11 12.17
C TYR A 400 12.41 6.03 11.30
N ALA A 401 12.24 5.02 10.44
CA ALA A 401 11.02 4.89 9.64
C ALA A 401 9.76 4.67 10.50
N LYS A 402 9.89 4.16 11.72
CA LYS A 402 8.80 4.01 12.68
C LYS A 402 8.09 5.32 13.02
N ASP A 403 8.79 6.45 12.87
CA ASP A 403 8.28 7.78 13.24
C ASP A 403 7.30 8.35 12.21
N LEU A 404 7.24 7.77 11.00
CA LEU A 404 6.35 8.20 9.91
C LEU A 404 4.86 7.88 10.13
N LYS A 405 4.55 6.94 11.01
CA LYS A 405 3.19 6.43 11.21
C LYS A 405 2.81 6.34 12.69
N ASP A 406 1.53 6.27 12.95
CA ASP A 406 0.93 6.19 14.28
C ASP A 406 0.84 4.78 14.86
N ARG A 407 1.41 3.78 14.18
CA ARG A 407 1.24 2.37 14.53
C ARG A 407 2.49 1.72 15.10
N TYR A 408 2.27 0.77 16.01
CA TYR A 408 3.32 -0.07 16.56
C TYR A 408 3.67 -1.21 15.59
N THR A 409 4.95 -1.46 15.37
CA THR A 409 5.52 -2.51 14.51
C THR A 409 6.80 -3.07 15.13
N VAL A 410 7.40 -4.08 14.49
CA VAL A 410 8.69 -4.63 14.92
C VAL A 410 9.82 -3.58 14.94
N LEU A 411 9.71 -2.49 14.17
CA LEU A 411 10.69 -1.39 14.25
C LEU A 411 10.68 -0.70 15.61
N TRP A 412 9.53 -0.57 16.26
CA TRP A 412 9.44 -0.07 17.63
C TRP A 412 10.08 -1.05 18.63
N LEU A 413 9.80 -2.36 18.52
CA LEU A 413 10.42 -3.36 19.37
C LEU A 413 11.93 -3.37 19.20
N ASN A 414 12.43 -3.33 17.95
CA ASN A 414 13.86 -3.23 17.66
C ASN A 414 14.50 -1.97 18.27
N TYR A 415 13.81 -0.83 18.16
CA TYR A 415 14.28 0.44 18.72
C TYR A 415 14.32 0.42 20.25
N ASP A 416 13.30 -0.15 20.89
CA ASP A 416 13.23 -0.29 22.35
C ASP A 416 14.37 -1.16 22.91
N MET A 417 15.03 -1.99 22.07
CA MET A 417 16.17 -2.85 22.44
C MET A 417 17.54 -2.17 22.33
N LEU A 418 17.64 -0.91 21.89
CA LEU A 418 18.94 -0.25 21.67
C LEU A 418 19.77 -0.03 22.96
N CYS A 419 19.15 -0.09 24.14
CA CYS A 419 19.86 0.03 25.41
C CYS A 419 20.66 -1.21 25.81
N GLU A 420 20.52 -2.32 25.09
CA GLU A 420 21.13 -3.61 25.46
C GLU A 420 22.40 -3.96 24.66
N GLY A 421 22.94 -2.98 23.89
CA GLY A 421 24.13 -3.12 23.05
C GLY A 421 25.39 -2.47 23.62
#